data_375393bc6fae649390bcd09692119152
#
_entry.id   375393bc6fae649390bcd09692119152
#
_cell.length_a   1.000
_cell.length_b   1.000
_cell.length_c   1.000
_cell.angle_alpha   90.00
_cell.angle_beta   90.00
_cell.angle_gamma   90.00
#
_symmetry.space_group_name_H-M   'P 1'
#
loop_
_entity.id
_entity.type
_entity.pdbx_description
1 polymer ?
#
loop_
_entity_poly.entity_id
_entity_poly.type
_entity_poly.pdbx_seq_one_letter_code
_entity_poly.pdbx_strand_id
1 'polypeptide(L)'
;MRIGTNVAAIVANNALQKSQNNLSTSIQRLSSGYKINGSKDDAAGCAISEKMRAQIKGLDQAGNNAKDGVSVISTAEGAINEIQSMLTRLKELSVQAANDVNSDDEREAIQKE
;
A
#
# COMPACT_ATOMS: atom_id res chain seq x y z
N MET A 1 22.77 23.49 64.15
CA MET A 1 22.95 23.05 62.75
C MET A 1 23.03 21.53 62.75
N ARG A 2 22.13 20.86 62.05
CA ARG A 2 22.24 19.40 61.81
C ARG A 2 23.11 19.18 60.60
N ILE A 3 24.35 18.76 60.78
CA ILE A 3 25.32 18.58 59.70
C ILE A 3 25.18 17.20 59.01
N GLY A 4 24.45 16.27 59.65
CA GLY A 4 24.37 14.88 59.17
C GLY A 4 23.21 14.56 58.23
N THR A 5 22.11 15.32 58.16
CA THR A 5 20.97 15.04 57.31
C THR A 5 20.19 16.31 57.00
N ASN A 6 20.34 16.84 55.80
CA ASN A 6 19.54 17.97 55.31
C ASN A 6 18.33 17.45 54.54
N VAL A 7 17.21 17.27 55.24
CA VAL A 7 15.95 16.75 54.65
C VAL A 7 15.44 17.66 53.52
N ALA A 8 15.61 18.97 53.65
CA ALA A 8 15.20 19.91 52.60
C ALA A 8 16.00 19.72 51.30
N ALA A 9 17.31 19.46 51.39
CA ALA A 9 18.15 19.16 50.25
C ALA A 9 17.79 17.82 49.61
N ILE A 10 17.42 16.80 50.39
CA ILE A 10 16.97 15.50 49.85
C ILE A 10 15.64 15.66 49.12
N VAL A 11 14.67 16.40 49.68
CA VAL A 11 13.37 16.67 49.04
C VAL A 11 13.57 17.47 47.75
N ALA A 12 14.42 18.48 47.75
CA ALA A 12 14.75 19.25 46.52
C ALA A 12 15.40 18.40 45.45
N ASN A 13 16.34 17.52 45.83
CA ASN A 13 17.01 16.61 44.87
C ASN A 13 16.00 15.59 44.29
N ASN A 14 15.12 15.02 45.09
CA ASN A 14 14.08 14.11 44.60
C ASN A 14 13.08 14.82 43.66
N ALA A 15 12.71 16.07 43.95
CA ALA A 15 11.87 16.87 43.07
C ALA A 15 12.56 17.19 41.74
N LEU A 16 13.85 17.52 41.78
CA LEU A 16 14.67 17.76 40.58
C LEU A 16 14.76 16.50 39.72
N GLN A 17 15.03 15.35 40.33
CA GLN A 17 15.14 14.08 39.63
C GLN A 17 13.81 13.67 38.97
N LYS A 18 12.69 13.88 39.65
CA LYS A 18 11.34 13.68 39.11
C LYS A 18 11.07 14.61 37.92
N SER A 19 11.45 15.87 38.00
CA SER A 19 11.31 16.85 36.93
C SER A 19 12.17 16.49 35.71
N GLN A 20 13.39 16.04 35.90
CA GLN A 20 14.27 15.57 34.84
C GLN A 20 13.70 14.34 34.12
N ASN A 21 13.18 13.38 34.87
CA ASN A 21 12.54 12.18 34.26
C ASN A 21 11.31 12.56 33.41
N ASN A 22 10.47 13.48 33.94
CA ASN A 22 9.31 13.96 33.22
C ASN A 22 9.70 14.72 31.94
N LEU A 23 10.74 15.55 32.02
CA LEU A 23 11.29 16.29 30.88
C LEU A 23 11.83 15.32 29.83
N SER A 24 12.63 14.33 30.22
CA SER A 24 13.17 13.30 29.32
C SER A 24 12.05 12.55 28.58
N THR A 25 11.00 12.14 29.30
CA THR A 25 9.84 11.47 28.70
C THR A 25 9.11 12.39 27.71
N SER A 26 8.96 13.67 28.05
CA SER A 26 8.30 14.65 27.17
C SER A 26 9.12 14.91 25.90
N ILE A 27 10.43 15.04 26.02
CA ILE A 27 11.35 15.18 24.87
C ILE A 27 11.28 13.93 24.00
N GLN A 28 11.27 12.74 24.57
CA GLN A 28 11.17 11.50 23.82
C GLN A 28 9.86 11.41 23.02
N ARG A 29 8.72 11.79 23.64
CA ARG A 29 7.42 11.85 22.96
C ARG A 29 7.39 12.90 21.86
N LEU A 30 7.96 14.06 22.10
CA LEU A 30 8.02 15.14 21.11
C LEU A 30 8.89 14.76 19.92
N SER A 31 10.03 14.13 20.17
CA SER A 31 10.98 13.70 19.12
C SER A 31 10.39 12.57 18.25
N SER A 32 9.70 11.61 18.86
CA SER A 32 9.09 10.48 18.13
C SER A 32 7.75 10.82 17.50
N GLY A 33 7.04 11.85 17.99
CA GLY A 33 5.66 12.16 17.61
C GLY A 33 4.62 11.19 18.15
N TYR A 34 5.03 10.20 18.95
CA TYR A 34 4.14 9.19 19.53
C TYR A 34 3.98 9.36 21.04
N LYS A 35 2.76 9.16 21.54
CA LYS A 35 2.46 9.17 22.98
C LYS A 35 3.04 7.95 23.70
N ILE A 36 3.05 6.79 23.01
CA ILE A 36 3.54 5.50 23.49
C ILE A 36 4.75 5.13 22.65
N ASN A 37 5.94 5.12 23.26
CA ASN A 37 7.20 4.81 22.60
C ASN A 37 7.71 3.39 22.89
N GLY A 38 7.04 2.68 23.79
CA GLY A 38 7.38 1.30 24.12
C GLY A 38 6.46 0.71 25.17
N SER A 39 6.61 -0.59 25.42
CA SER A 39 5.85 -1.35 26.41
C SER A 39 6.02 -0.83 27.85
N LYS A 40 7.08 -0.06 28.11
CA LYS A 40 7.32 0.62 29.38
C LYS A 40 6.30 1.71 29.67
N ASP A 41 5.81 2.42 28.63
CA ASP A 41 4.86 3.52 28.79
C ASP A 41 3.42 3.00 28.95
N ASP A 42 3.04 2.04 28.11
CA ASP A 42 1.77 1.32 28.14
C ASP A 42 1.87 0.03 27.33
N ALA A 43 1.93 -1.11 28.03
CA ALA A 43 2.07 -2.41 27.40
C ALA A 43 0.83 -2.81 26.58
N ALA A 44 -0.38 -2.50 27.06
CA ALA A 44 -1.62 -2.83 26.37
C ALA A 44 -1.81 -1.95 25.12
N GLY A 45 -1.60 -0.65 25.26
CA GLY A 45 -1.68 0.29 24.13
C GLY A 45 -0.62 0.03 23.07
N CYS A 46 0.59 -0.39 23.46
CA CYS A 46 1.65 -0.77 22.53
C CYS A 46 1.26 -2.00 21.70
N ALA A 47 0.74 -3.06 22.35
CA ALA A 47 0.29 -4.27 21.66
C ALA A 47 -0.85 -3.99 20.67
N ILE A 48 -1.83 -3.16 21.06
CA ILE A 48 -2.91 -2.75 20.17
C ILE A 48 -2.38 -1.94 18.98
N SER A 49 -1.48 -0.99 19.23
CA SER A 49 -0.88 -0.15 18.20
C SER A 49 -0.10 -0.98 17.16
N GLU A 50 0.71 -1.93 17.62
CA GLU A 50 1.46 -2.83 16.71
C GLU A 50 0.52 -3.74 15.91
N LYS A 51 -0.55 -4.25 16.52
CA LYS A 51 -1.58 -5.02 15.80
C LYS A 51 -2.26 -4.17 14.72
N MET A 52 -2.62 -2.93 15.05
CA MET A 52 -3.23 -2.00 14.08
C MET A 52 -2.26 -1.67 12.94
N ARG A 53 -0.98 -1.43 13.24
CA ARG A 53 0.05 -1.20 12.21
C ARG A 53 0.23 -2.39 11.28
N ALA A 54 0.21 -3.60 11.82
CA ALA A 54 0.26 -4.82 11.02
C ALA A 54 -0.97 -4.94 10.11
N GLN A 55 -2.17 -4.62 10.62
CA GLN A 55 -3.39 -4.62 9.81
C GLN A 55 -3.35 -3.55 8.71
N ILE A 56 -2.88 -2.33 8.99
CA ILE A 56 -2.73 -1.28 7.99
C ILE A 56 -1.81 -1.74 6.86
N LYS A 57 -0.62 -2.28 7.20
CA LYS A 57 0.30 -2.82 6.19
C LYS A 57 -0.32 -3.95 5.38
N GLY A 58 -1.10 -4.81 6.01
CA GLY A 58 -1.83 -5.88 5.32
C GLY A 58 -2.88 -5.33 4.35
N LEU A 59 -3.63 -4.31 4.74
CA LEU A 59 -4.61 -3.65 3.89
C LEU A 59 -3.96 -2.88 2.73
N ASP A 60 -2.85 -2.21 2.97
CA ASP A 60 -2.07 -1.54 1.93
C ASP A 60 -1.58 -2.55 0.88
N GLN A 61 -1.06 -3.70 1.33
CA GLN A 61 -0.65 -4.76 0.41
C GLN A 61 -1.84 -5.37 -0.34
N ALA A 62 -2.99 -5.58 0.33
CA ALA A 62 -4.20 -6.04 -0.34
C ALA A 62 -4.68 -5.05 -1.40
N GLY A 63 -4.58 -3.74 -1.13
CA GLY A 63 -4.86 -2.68 -2.10
C GLY A 63 -3.93 -2.73 -3.33
N ASN A 64 -2.65 -2.98 -3.12
CA ASN A 64 -1.71 -3.16 -4.22
C ASN A 64 -2.02 -4.41 -5.04
N ASN A 65 -2.28 -5.54 -4.38
CA ASN A 65 -2.67 -6.78 -5.06
C ASN A 65 -3.96 -6.61 -5.89
N ALA A 66 -4.92 -5.83 -5.39
CA ALA A 66 -6.14 -5.51 -6.15
C ALA A 66 -5.82 -4.68 -7.41
N LYS A 67 -4.91 -3.70 -7.33
CA LYS A 67 -4.44 -2.93 -8.49
C LYS A 67 -3.73 -3.81 -9.51
N ASP A 68 -2.90 -4.72 -9.05
CA ASP A 68 -2.23 -5.69 -9.90
C ASP A 68 -3.26 -6.58 -10.62
N GLY A 69 -4.30 -7.03 -9.91
CA GLY A 69 -5.42 -7.76 -10.50
C GLY A 69 -6.15 -6.97 -11.58
N VAL A 70 -6.42 -5.69 -11.35
CA VAL A 70 -7.01 -4.79 -12.36
C VAL A 70 -6.10 -4.67 -13.59
N SER A 71 -4.78 -4.55 -13.39
CA SER A 71 -3.82 -4.47 -14.49
C SER A 71 -3.83 -5.72 -15.38
N VAL A 72 -3.91 -6.91 -14.76
CA VAL A 72 -4.02 -8.18 -15.50
C VAL A 72 -5.32 -8.23 -16.30
N ILE A 73 -6.44 -7.84 -15.71
CA ILE A 73 -7.74 -7.79 -16.40
C ILE A 73 -7.69 -6.82 -17.59
N SER A 74 -7.13 -5.62 -17.39
CA SER A 74 -6.99 -4.62 -18.48
C SER A 74 -6.13 -5.14 -19.64
N THR A 75 -5.07 -5.89 -19.33
CA THR A 75 -4.24 -6.53 -20.37
C THR A 75 -5.03 -7.59 -21.13
N ALA A 76 -5.80 -8.42 -20.42
CA ALA A 76 -6.65 -9.43 -21.04
C ALA A 76 -7.77 -8.79 -21.90
N GLU A 77 -8.37 -7.71 -21.42
CA GLU A 77 -9.37 -6.94 -22.17
C GLU A 77 -8.79 -6.36 -23.46
N GLY A 78 -7.57 -5.81 -23.39
CA GLY A 78 -6.85 -5.36 -24.58
C GLY A 78 -6.65 -6.47 -25.61
N ALA A 79 -6.21 -7.65 -25.18
CA ALA A 79 -6.05 -8.81 -26.06
C ALA A 79 -7.38 -9.29 -26.69
N ILE A 80 -8.47 -9.27 -25.91
CA ILE A 80 -9.81 -9.63 -26.42
C ILE A 80 -10.29 -8.62 -27.46
N ASN A 81 -10.04 -7.32 -27.27
CA ASN A 81 -10.38 -6.29 -28.23
C ASN A 81 -9.63 -6.48 -29.58
N GLU A 82 -8.36 -6.86 -29.53
CA GLU A 82 -7.60 -7.20 -30.73
C GLU A 82 -8.17 -8.43 -31.45
N ILE A 83 -8.52 -9.48 -30.70
CA ILE A 83 -9.18 -10.66 -31.26
C ILE A 83 -10.51 -10.28 -31.93
N GLN A 84 -11.32 -9.43 -31.30
CA GLN A 84 -12.58 -8.96 -31.86
C GLN A 84 -12.37 -8.18 -33.15
N SER A 85 -11.35 -7.32 -33.18
CA SER A 85 -10.98 -6.56 -34.38
C SER A 85 -10.57 -7.50 -35.55
N MET A 86 -9.73 -8.52 -35.25
CA MET A 86 -9.34 -9.53 -36.21
C MET A 86 -10.53 -10.35 -36.74
N LEU A 87 -11.44 -10.75 -35.86
CA LEU A 87 -12.66 -11.49 -36.28
C LEU A 87 -13.57 -10.62 -37.12
N THR A 88 -13.69 -9.34 -36.85
CA THR A 88 -14.45 -8.39 -37.67
C THR A 88 -13.84 -8.27 -39.05
N ARG A 89 -12.51 -8.12 -39.12
CA ARG A 89 -11.78 -8.07 -40.39
C ARG A 89 -11.93 -9.34 -41.17
N LEU A 90 -11.79 -10.51 -40.52
CA LEU A 90 -12.00 -11.81 -41.14
C LEU A 90 -13.43 -11.94 -41.75
N LYS A 91 -14.43 -11.45 -41.05
CA LYS A 91 -15.81 -11.41 -41.53
C LYS A 91 -15.94 -10.51 -42.77
N GLU A 92 -15.34 -9.32 -42.74
CA GLU A 92 -15.33 -8.39 -43.89
C GLU A 92 -14.68 -9.04 -45.12
N LEU A 93 -13.50 -9.63 -44.95
CA LEU A 93 -12.78 -10.34 -46.04
C LEU A 93 -13.57 -11.54 -46.55
N SER A 94 -14.26 -12.29 -45.68
CA SER A 94 -15.09 -13.40 -46.08
C SER A 94 -16.29 -12.96 -46.91
N VAL A 95 -16.93 -11.85 -46.54
CA VAL A 95 -18.04 -11.27 -47.32
C VAL A 95 -17.54 -10.73 -48.66
N GLN A 96 -16.36 -10.12 -48.69
CA GLN A 96 -15.73 -9.63 -49.92
C GLN A 96 -15.38 -10.79 -50.86
N ALA A 97 -14.80 -11.87 -50.34
CA ALA A 97 -14.47 -13.06 -51.14
C ALA A 97 -15.72 -13.79 -51.71
N ALA A 98 -16.86 -13.71 -51.00
CA ALA A 98 -18.13 -14.30 -51.41
C ALA A 98 -18.81 -13.51 -52.57
N ASN A 99 -18.29 -12.37 -52.96
CA ASN A 99 -18.82 -11.58 -54.06
C ASN A 99 -18.44 -12.21 -55.41
N ASP A 100 -19.43 -12.49 -56.26
CA ASP A 100 -19.23 -13.11 -57.58
C ASP A 100 -18.48 -12.24 -58.62
N VAL A 101 -18.27 -10.94 -58.28
CA VAL A 101 -17.51 -10.05 -59.16
C VAL A 101 -15.99 -10.32 -59.09
N ASN A 102 -15.51 -10.96 -58.03
CA ASN A 102 -14.09 -11.23 -57.79
C ASN A 102 -13.64 -12.47 -58.58
N SER A 103 -12.53 -12.32 -59.32
CA SER A 103 -11.82 -13.41 -59.97
C SER A 103 -11.16 -14.35 -58.98
N ASP A 104 -10.76 -15.55 -59.40
CA ASP A 104 -10.05 -16.52 -58.55
C ASP A 104 -8.71 -15.98 -58.04
N ASP A 105 -7.98 -15.20 -58.83
CA ASP A 105 -6.72 -14.55 -58.44
C ASP A 105 -6.95 -13.49 -57.36
N GLU A 106 -8.05 -12.73 -57.39
CA GLU A 106 -8.43 -11.75 -56.38
C GLU A 106 -8.86 -12.43 -55.08
N ARG A 107 -9.55 -13.56 -55.14
CA ARG A 107 -9.91 -14.35 -53.96
C ARG A 107 -8.67 -14.95 -53.28
N GLU A 108 -7.67 -15.39 -54.06
CA GLU A 108 -6.39 -15.84 -53.51
C GLU A 108 -5.62 -14.70 -52.83
N ALA A 109 -5.69 -13.48 -53.35
CA ALA A 109 -5.09 -12.30 -52.72
C ALA A 109 -5.77 -11.95 -51.40
N ILE A 110 -7.11 -12.00 -51.33
CA ILE A 110 -7.90 -11.80 -50.10
C ILE A 110 -7.55 -12.87 -49.03
N GLN A 111 -7.29 -14.11 -49.45
CA GLN A 111 -6.91 -15.18 -48.50
C GLN A 111 -5.51 -15.00 -47.91
N LYS A 112 -4.63 -14.23 -48.56
CA LYS A 112 -3.26 -13.97 -48.10
C LYS A 112 -3.20 -12.79 -47.09
N GLU A 113 -4.21 -11.95 -47.02
CA GLU A 113 -4.33 -10.83 -46.06
C GLU A 113 -4.76 -11.32 -44.66
#